data_1640a1c595d19bb19b2129c419998a18
#
_entry.id   1640a1c595d19bb19b2129c419998a18
#
_cell.length_a   1.000
_cell.length_b   1.000
_cell.length_c   1.000
_cell.angle_alpha   90.00
_cell.angle_beta   90.00
_cell.angle_gamma   90.00
#
_symmetry.space_group_name_H-M   'P 1'
#
loop_
_entity.id
_entity.type
_entity.pdbx_description
1 polymer ?
#
loop_
_entity_poly.entity_id
_entity_poly.type
_entity_poly.pdbx_seq_one_letter_code
_entity_poly.pdbx_strand_id
1 'polypeptide(L)'
;AGKQARPNILFDFADDWGRYASAYAKVDGRPSPNDVIKTPHFDRVAREGVLFKNAFVTAPSCTPCRSSLLSGQYFYRTGRAAILQGAFWDAKIPSYPLLLHDAGYHIGETYKVWSPGTPNDAPYGGGKFRFEGSGRRFNQFSQNVTRMVSGGKSEAAAKQVLYDEVMGNFGAF
;
A
#
# COMPACT_ATOMS: atom_id res chain seq x y z
N ALA A 1 6.04 -8.49 36.07
CA ALA A 1 6.25 -7.64 34.91
C ALA A 1 4.95 -7.66 34.11
N GLY A 2 4.26 -6.50 33.99
CA GLY A 2 3.04 -6.38 33.21
C GLY A 2 3.35 -6.65 31.74
N LYS A 3 2.49 -7.43 31.04
CA LYS A 3 2.58 -7.60 29.60
C LYS A 3 2.44 -6.22 28.95
N GLN A 4 3.51 -5.75 28.32
CA GLN A 4 3.46 -4.52 27.52
C GLN A 4 2.44 -4.73 26.41
N ALA A 5 1.45 -3.84 26.32
CA ALA A 5 0.43 -3.92 25.27
C ALA A 5 1.12 -3.79 23.90
N ARG A 6 0.87 -4.72 22.99
CA ARG A 6 1.40 -4.66 21.64
C ARG A 6 0.58 -3.64 20.85
N PRO A 7 1.20 -2.67 20.19
CA PRO A 7 0.48 -1.69 19.37
C PRO A 7 -0.13 -2.36 18.13
N ASN A 8 -1.28 -1.87 17.68
CA ASN A 8 -1.75 -2.16 16.34
C ASN A 8 -0.88 -1.42 15.32
N ILE A 9 -0.58 -2.08 14.20
CA ILE A 9 0.26 -1.53 13.14
C ILE A 9 -0.59 -1.46 11.87
N LEU A 10 -0.85 -0.25 11.38
CA LEU A 10 -1.42 -0.02 10.07
C LEU A 10 -0.30 0.46 9.14
N PHE A 11 -0.05 -0.28 8.07
CA PHE A 11 0.90 0.08 7.04
C PHE A 11 0.17 0.38 5.74
N ASP A 12 0.07 1.65 5.38
CA ASP A 12 -0.53 2.13 4.13
C ASP A 12 0.57 2.53 3.16
N PHE A 13 0.58 1.91 1.98
CA PHE A 13 1.60 2.11 0.96
C PHE A 13 0.97 2.43 -0.39
N ALA A 14 1.01 3.70 -0.78
CA ALA A 14 0.49 4.16 -2.05
C ALA A 14 1.37 3.71 -3.23
N ASP A 15 0.74 3.09 -4.24
CA ASP A 15 1.41 2.71 -5.48
C ASP A 15 1.57 3.93 -6.40
N ASP A 16 2.73 4.06 -7.04
CA ASP A 16 3.05 5.12 -7.99
C ASP A 16 2.88 6.56 -7.46
N TRP A 17 2.90 6.74 -6.15
CA TRP A 17 2.82 8.05 -5.53
C TRP A 17 4.21 8.55 -5.12
N GLY A 18 4.65 9.62 -5.80
CA GLY A 18 5.88 10.31 -5.46
C GLY A 18 5.70 11.22 -4.22
N ARG A 19 6.66 12.14 -4.02
CA ARG A 19 6.64 13.08 -2.91
C ARG A 19 5.66 14.25 -3.17
N TYR A 20 4.37 13.92 -3.37
CA TYR A 20 3.31 14.87 -3.73
C TYR A 20 2.23 14.92 -2.65
N ALA A 21 2.40 15.85 -1.68
CA ALA A 21 1.41 16.13 -0.65
C ALA A 21 1.55 17.58 -0.14
N SER A 22 0.44 18.20 0.22
CA SER A 22 0.42 19.61 0.71
C SER A 22 1.26 19.81 1.98
N ALA A 23 1.49 18.78 2.78
CA ALA A 23 2.40 18.86 3.92
C ALA A 23 3.84 19.22 3.53
N TYR A 24 4.29 18.82 2.33
CA TYR A 24 5.64 19.13 1.87
C TYR A 24 5.80 20.58 1.40
N ALA A 25 4.74 21.22 0.92
CA ALA A 25 4.78 22.64 0.56
C ALA A 25 5.30 23.52 1.72
N LYS A 26 4.86 23.19 2.94
CA LYS A 26 5.24 23.95 4.14
C LYS A 26 6.69 23.75 4.57
N VAL A 27 7.31 22.63 4.20
CA VAL A 27 8.67 22.27 4.65
C VAL A 27 9.74 22.47 3.58
N ASP A 28 9.35 22.58 2.32
CA ASP A 28 10.29 22.76 1.20
C ASP A 28 10.77 24.20 1.06
N GLY A 29 9.99 25.17 1.53
CA GLY A 29 10.37 26.60 1.55
C GLY A 29 10.57 27.22 0.16
N ARG A 30 10.08 26.57 -0.91
CA ARG A 30 10.14 27.06 -2.29
C ARG A 30 8.90 26.60 -3.06
N PRO A 31 8.46 27.34 -4.08
CA PRO A 31 7.33 26.95 -4.91
C PRO A 31 7.50 25.56 -5.51
N SER A 32 6.46 24.73 -5.41
CA SER A 32 6.45 23.36 -5.91
C SER A 32 5.02 22.93 -6.29
N PRO A 33 4.84 21.81 -6.99
CA PRO A 33 3.52 21.23 -7.23
C PRO A 33 2.72 20.97 -5.94
N ASN A 34 3.40 20.85 -4.80
CA ASN A 34 2.76 20.61 -3.51
C ASN A 34 1.92 21.79 -3.01
N ASP A 35 2.14 23.00 -3.55
CA ASP A 35 1.36 24.20 -3.17
C ASP A 35 -0.09 24.13 -3.67
N VAL A 36 -0.34 23.40 -4.77
CA VAL A 36 -1.67 23.27 -5.37
C VAL A 36 -2.39 21.96 -4.98
N ILE A 37 -1.63 20.99 -4.52
CA ILE A 37 -2.18 19.69 -4.10
C ILE A 37 -2.88 19.84 -2.75
N LYS A 38 -3.98 19.10 -2.57
CA LYS A 38 -4.74 19.07 -1.32
C LYS A 38 -4.79 17.63 -0.78
N THR A 39 -4.09 17.40 0.32
CA THR A 39 -4.02 16.09 1.01
C THR A 39 -4.31 16.24 2.50
N PRO A 40 -5.55 16.67 2.89
CA PRO A 40 -5.84 17.07 4.27
C PRO A 40 -5.65 15.94 5.29
N HIS A 41 -5.95 14.70 4.93
CA HIS A 41 -5.77 13.55 5.82
C HIS A 41 -4.30 13.18 5.98
N PHE A 42 -3.52 13.19 4.90
CA PHE A 42 -2.08 13.01 4.96
C PHE A 42 -1.42 14.12 5.78
N ASP A 43 -1.84 15.36 5.58
CA ASP A 43 -1.33 16.52 6.33
C ASP A 43 -1.63 16.40 7.84
N ARG A 44 -2.78 15.81 8.18
CA ARG A 44 -3.11 15.51 9.58
C ARG A 44 -2.13 14.51 10.17
N VAL A 45 -1.90 13.38 9.50
CA VAL A 45 -0.93 12.36 9.94
C VAL A 45 0.47 12.96 10.05
N ALA A 46 0.88 13.76 9.06
CA ALA A 46 2.18 14.45 9.06
C ALA A 46 2.34 15.42 10.24
N ARG A 47 1.27 16.08 10.66
CA ARG A 47 1.27 17.03 11.77
C ARG A 47 1.25 16.34 13.13
N GLU A 48 0.52 15.23 13.25
CA GLU A 48 0.34 14.49 14.50
C GLU A 48 1.44 13.44 14.72
N GLY A 49 2.21 13.11 13.68
CA GLY A 49 3.27 12.11 13.68
C GLY A 49 4.63 12.67 13.25
N VAL A 50 5.34 11.90 12.43
CA VAL A 50 6.67 12.26 11.90
C VAL A 50 6.61 12.31 10.38
N LEU A 51 6.96 13.45 9.79
CA LEU A 51 7.09 13.63 8.34
C LEU A 51 8.56 13.46 7.92
N PHE A 52 8.84 12.39 7.18
CA PHE A 52 10.15 12.19 6.57
C PHE A 52 10.27 13.02 5.29
N LYS A 53 11.24 13.94 5.24
CA LYS A 53 11.50 14.76 4.07
C LYS A 53 12.18 13.98 2.94
N ASN A 54 13.02 13.04 3.31
CA ASN A 54 13.88 12.28 2.42
C ASN A 54 13.68 10.78 2.68
N ALA A 55 12.62 10.23 2.10
CA ALA A 55 12.38 8.79 2.07
C ALA A 55 12.59 8.27 0.64
N PHE A 56 13.38 7.23 0.48
CA PHE A 56 13.75 6.67 -0.81
C PHE A 56 13.38 5.21 -0.90
N VAL A 57 12.88 4.80 -2.04
CA VAL A 57 12.71 3.38 -2.37
C VAL A 57 13.99 2.84 -3.00
N THR A 58 14.27 1.56 -2.82
CA THR A 58 15.50 0.92 -3.35
C THR A 58 15.43 0.67 -4.85
N ALA A 59 14.21 0.58 -5.41
CA ALA A 59 13.95 0.46 -6.83
C ALA A 59 12.59 1.09 -7.18
N PRO A 60 12.49 1.93 -8.22
CA PRO A 60 11.24 2.56 -8.64
C PRO A 60 10.40 1.62 -9.53
N SER A 61 10.10 0.43 -9.03
CA SER A 61 9.35 -0.61 -9.73
C SER A 61 8.58 -1.48 -8.73
N CYS A 62 7.39 -1.92 -9.09
CA CYS A 62 6.44 -2.59 -8.20
C CYS A 62 7.06 -3.70 -7.34
N THR A 63 7.40 -4.83 -7.96
CA THR A 63 7.88 -6.00 -7.24
C THR A 63 9.24 -5.79 -6.58
N PRO A 64 10.25 -5.22 -7.24
CA PRO A 64 11.55 -4.96 -6.60
C PRO A 64 11.45 -4.06 -5.38
N CYS A 65 10.68 -2.96 -5.47
CA CYS A 65 10.43 -2.07 -4.34
C CYS A 65 9.76 -2.81 -3.18
N ARG A 66 8.70 -3.53 -3.46
CA ARG A 66 7.92 -4.27 -2.46
C ARG A 66 8.71 -5.42 -1.85
N SER A 67 9.56 -6.06 -2.62
CA SER A 67 10.48 -7.09 -2.11
C SER A 67 11.46 -6.52 -1.09
N SER A 68 12.01 -5.35 -1.37
CA SER A 68 12.86 -4.64 -0.40
C SER A 68 12.10 -4.26 0.86
N LEU A 69 10.92 -3.68 0.69
CA LEU A 69 10.08 -3.25 1.80
C LEU A 69 9.72 -4.41 2.73
N LEU A 70 9.28 -5.53 2.16
CA LEU A 70 8.83 -6.70 2.91
C LEU A 70 9.96 -7.48 3.58
N SER A 71 11.11 -7.57 2.92
CA SER A 71 12.28 -8.29 3.43
C SER A 71 13.22 -7.46 4.30
N GLY A 72 13.11 -6.13 4.26
CA GLY A 72 14.10 -5.23 4.86
C GLY A 72 15.47 -5.25 4.18
N GLN A 73 15.56 -5.78 2.95
CA GLN A 73 16.81 -5.91 2.20
C GLN A 73 16.77 -5.08 0.91
N TYR A 74 17.93 -4.73 0.38
CA TYR A 74 17.99 -4.16 -0.96
C TYR A 74 17.47 -5.16 -2.00
N PHE A 75 16.72 -4.68 -3.01
CA PHE A 75 16.03 -5.52 -3.98
C PHE A 75 16.94 -6.55 -4.66
N TYR A 76 18.18 -6.21 -5.00
CA TYR A 76 19.14 -7.13 -5.65
C TYR A 76 19.53 -8.33 -4.77
N ARG A 77 19.23 -8.29 -3.47
CA ARG A 77 19.46 -9.41 -2.53
C ARG A 77 18.27 -10.37 -2.46
N THR A 78 17.16 -10.04 -3.08
CA THR A 78 15.93 -10.84 -3.03
C THR A 78 15.82 -11.85 -4.19
N GLY A 79 16.93 -12.12 -4.89
CA GLY A 79 16.98 -13.10 -5.96
C GLY A 79 16.01 -12.79 -7.10
N ARG A 80 15.18 -13.76 -7.49
CA ARG A 80 14.15 -13.55 -8.53
C ARG A 80 13.01 -12.61 -8.13
N ALA A 81 12.87 -12.25 -6.87
CA ALA A 81 11.95 -11.21 -6.43
C ALA A 81 12.47 -9.79 -6.73
N ALA A 82 13.71 -9.67 -7.26
CA ALA A 82 14.31 -8.40 -7.68
C ALA A 82 13.85 -7.91 -9.06
N ILE A 83 13.05 -8.69 -9.79
CA ILE A 83 12.58 -8.34 -11.14
C ILE A 83 11.08 -8.19 -11.17
N LEU A 84 10.55 -7.52 -12.22
CA LEU A 84 9.13 -7.31 -12.39
C LEU A 84 8.47 -8.49 -13.13
N GLN A 85 9.05 -8.90 -14.25
CA GLN A 85 8.52 -9.98 -15.08
C GLN A 85 9.09 -11.33 -14.65
N GLY A 86 8.21 -12.28 -14.33
CA GLY A 86 8.63 -13.59 -13.85
C GLY A 86 9.23 -13.57 -12.44
N ALA A 87 8.88 -12.57 -11.64
CA ALA A 87 9.27 -12.51 -10.26
C ALA A 87 8.81 -13.74 -9.47
N PHE A 88 9.69 -14.22 -8.61
CA PHE A 88 9.42 -15.36 -7.74
C PHE A 88 9.98 -15.08 -6.36
N TRP A 89 9.15 -15.26 -5.33
CA TRP A 89 9.56 -15.13 -3.94
C TRP A 89 10.20 -16.42 -3.44
N ASP A 90 11.43 -16.32 -2.98
CA ASP A 90 12.07 -17.43 -2.27
C ASP A 90 11.58 -17.45 -0.81
N ALA A 91 10.92 -18.52 -0.42
CA ALA A 91 10.39 -18.71 0.94
C ALA A 91 11.47 -18.70 2.05
N LYS A 92 12.74 -18.81 1.68
CA LYS A 92 13.87 -18.68 2.63
C LYS A 92 14.15 -17.23 3.00
N ILE A 93 13.63 -16.27 2.23
CA ILE A 93 13.77 -14.85 2.54
C ILE A 93 12.71 -14.48 3.57
N PRO A 94 13.10 -14.06 4.78
CA PRO A 94 12.15 -13.65 5.79
C PRO A 94 11.42 -12.37 5.35
N SER A 95 10.16 -12.25 5.75
CA SER A 95 9.39 -11.02 5.57
C SER A 95 8.84 -10.53 6.91
N TYR A 96 8.71 -9.21 7.06
CA TYR A 96 8.22 -8.66 8.33
C TYR A 96 6.78 -9.12 8.68
N PRO A 97 5.84 -9.33 7.74
CA PRO A 97 4.53 -9.87 8.08
C PRO A 97 4.60 -11.26 8.72
N LEU A 98 5.44 -12.15 8.19
CA LEU A 98 5.62 -13.48 8.78
C LEU A 98 6.29 -13.41 10.15
N LEU A 99 7.29 -12.55 10.33
CA LEU A 99 7.92 -12.33 11.64
C LEU A 99 6.94 -11.78 12.68
N LEU A 100 6.05 -10.85 12.27
CA LEU A 100 5.00 -10.34 13.12
C LEU A 100 3.96 -11.41 13.45
N HIS A 101 3.58 -12.23 12.49
CA HIS A 101 2.70 -13.38 12.71
C HIS A 101 3.29 -14.34 13.76
N ASP A 102 4.56 -14.70 13.61
CA ASP A 102 5.26 -15.57 14.56
C ASP A 102 5.36 -14.94 15.96
N ALA A 103 5.40 -13.61 16.01
CA ALA A 103 5.30 -12.86 17.26
C ALA A 103 3.88 -12.75 17.82
N GLY A 104 2.88 -13.35 17.17
CA GLY A 104 1.48 -13.43 17.60
C GLY A 104 0.61 -12.25 17.19
N TYR A 105 1.00 -11.50 16.15
CA TYR A 105 0.12 -10.54 15.52
C TYR A 105 -0.83 -11.23 14.54
N HIS A 106 -2.05 -10.71 14.47
CA HIS A 106 -2.92 -11.00 13.33
C HIS A 106 -2.47 -10.18 12.13
N ILE A 107 -2.31 -10.83 10.97
CA ILE A 107 -1.88 -10.15 9.74
C ILE A 107 -3.08 -10.07 8.80
N GLY A 108 -3.43 -8.85 8.44
CA GLY A 108 -4.40 -8.58 7.39
C GLY A 108 -3.72 -7.88 6.23
N GLU A 109 -4.21 -8.11 5.02
CA GLU A 109 -3.75 -7.41 3.84
C GLU A 109 -4.93 -7.02 2.95
N THR A 110 -4.74 -5.96 2.19
CA THR A 110 -5.69 -5.58 1.15
C THR A 110 -4.94 -5.07 -0.08
N TYR A 111 -5.52 -5.31 -1.24
CA TYR A 111 -5.06 -4.77 -2.51
C TYR A 111 -3.68 -5.32 -2.96
N LYS A 112 -2.75 -4.47 -3.35
CA LYS A 112 -1.46 -4.81 -3.95
C LYS A 112 -0.34 -4.74 -2.92
N VAL A 113 -0.04 -5.82 -2.27
CA VAL A 113 1.04 -5.83 -1.28
C VAL A 113 2.36 -6.33 -1.88
N TRP A 114 2.35 -7.42 -2.63
CA TRP A 114 3.49 -7.88 -3.43
C TRP A 114 3.01 -8.43 -4.77
N SER A 115 3.28 -7.73 -5.85
CA SER A 115 2.94 -8.14 -7.22
C SER A 115 3.58 -7.20 -8.26
N PRO A 116 3.68 -7.62 -9.53
CA PRO A 116 3.41 -8.96 -10.04
C PRO A 116 4.47 -9.96 -9.61
N GLY A 117 4.10 -11.23 -9.40
CA GLY A 117 5.03 -12.28 -9.00
C GLY A 117 4.32 -13.59 -8.68
N THR A 118 5.09 -14.63 -8.41
CA THR A 118 4.58 -15.97 -8.12
C THR A 118 5.32 -16.56 -6.92
N PRO A 119 4.62 -17.16 -5.97
CA PRO A 119 3.23 -16.89 -5.67
C PRO A 119 3.04 -15.45 -5.18
N ASN A 120 1.95 -14.81 -5.57
CA ASN A 120 1.74 -13.38 -5.27
C ASN A 120 1.51 -13.07 -3.78
N ASP A 121 1.29 -14.08 -3.00
CA ASP A 121 1.04 -14.02 -1.56
C ASP A 121 2.15 -14.68 -0.71
N ALA A 122 3.26 -15.10 -1.34
CA ALA A 122 4.35 -15.80 -0.66
C ALA A 122 4.93 -15.06 0.55
N PRO A 123 5.13 -13.71 0.50
CA PRO A 123 5.61 -12.96 1.65
C PRO A 123 4.70 -12.96 2.87
N TYR A 124 3.47 -13.45 2.73
CA TYR A 124 2.44 -13.49 3.79
C TYR A 124 2.01 -14.91 4.17
N GLY A 125 2.61 -15.94 3.60
CA GLY A 125 2.26 -17.31 3.88
C GLY A 125 1.15 -17.90 3.01
N GLY A 126 1.04 -17.47 1.75
CA GLY A 126 0.17 -18.12 0.78
C GLY A 126 -1.32 -17.80 0.96
N GLY A 127 -1.69 -16.55 1.05
CA GLY A 127 -3.07 -16.08 1.20
C GLY A 127 -3.71 -16.40 2.56
N LYS A 128 -2.95 -17.06 3.45
CA LYS A 128 -3.42 -17.52 4.76
C LYS A 128 -3.94 -16.41 5.67
N PHE A 129 -3.43 -15.20 5.47
CA PHE A 129 -3.75 -14.01 6.27
C PHE A 129 -4.50 -12.94 5.47
N ARG A 130 -4.95 -13.29 4.26
CA ARG A 130 -5.68 -12.37 3.39
C ARG A 130 -7.14 -12.32 3.79
N PHE A 131 -7.71 -11.12 3.82
CA PHE A 131 -9.15 -10.94 3.95
C PHE A 131 -9.85 -11.23 2.62
N GLU A 132 -10.88 -12.06 2.67
CA GLU A 132 -11.70 -12.35 1.49
C GLU A 132 -12.35 -11.07 0.95
N GLY A 133 -12.35 -10.92 -0.37
CA GLY A 133 -12.92 -9.75 -1.04
C GLY A 133 -12.07 -8.51 -1.06
N SER A 134 -10.95 -8.47 -0.32
CA SER A 134 -10.04 -7.32 -0.37
C SER A 134 -9.25 -7.27 -1.70
N GLY A 135 -9.08 -6.09 -2.24
CA GLY A 135 -8.06 -5.78 -3.23
C GLY A 135 -8.39 -5.95 -4.70
N ARG A 136 -9.31 -6.81 -5.11
CA ARG A 136 -9.57 -7.01 -6.55
C ARG A 136 -10.31 -5.86 -7.23
N ARG A 137 -11.11 -5.11 -6.50
CA ARG A 137 -11.98 -4.07 -7.06
C ARG A 137 -11.28 -2.73 -7.23
N PHE A 138 -10.27 -2.45 -6.45
CA PHE A 138 -9.52 -1.19 -6.51
C PHE A 138 -8.74 -1.00 -7.82
N ASN A 139 -8.18 -2.05 -8.38
CA ASN A 139 -7.44 -1.99 -9.65
C ASN A 139 -8.28 -1.48 -10.83
N GLN A 140 -9.60 -1.52 -10.69
CA GLN A 140 -10.53 -1.14 -11.74
C GLN A 140 -11.29 0.15 -11.42
N PHE A 141 -10.91 0.85 -10.32
CA PHE A 141 -11.67 2.01 -9.86
C PHE A 141 -11.87 3.07 -10.96
N SER A 142 -10.81 3.55 -11.55
CA SER A 142 -10.89 4.54 -12.64
C SER A 142 -11.60 4.01 -13.88
N GLN A 143 -11.35 2.75 -14.24
CA GLN A 143 -12.03 2.09 -15.35
C GLN A 143 -13.51 1.92 -15.09
N ASN A 144 -13.90 1.60 -13.86
CA ASN A 144 -15.30 1.46 -13.46
C ASN A 144 -16.01 2.82 -13.48
N VAL A 145 -15.38 3.89 -12.98
CA VAL A 145 -15.92 5.25 -13.13
C VAL A 145 -16.14 5.59 -14.59
N THR A 146 -15.12 5.44 -15.43
CA THR A 146 -15.22 5.71 -16.87
C THR A 146 -16.36 4.93 -17.51
N ARG A 147 -16.50 3.63 -17.19
CA ARG A 147 -17.57 2.79 -17.74
C ARG A 147 -18.96 3.25 -17.29
N MET A 148 -19.13 3.62 -16.02
CA MET A 148 -20.41 4.10 -15.50
C MET A 148 -20.80 5.45 -16.11
N VAL A 149 -19.84 6.36 -16.29
CA VAL A 149 -20.06 7.66 -16.95
C VAL A 149 -20.41 7.47 -18.42
N SER A 150 -19.68 6.61 -19.14
CA SER A 150 -19.99 6.26 -20.54
C SER A 150 -21.37 5.59 -20.69
N GLY A 151 -21.84 4.92 -19.63
CA GLY A 151 -23.18 4.33 -19.53
C GLY A 151 -24.28 5.30 -19.08
N GLY A 152 -23.98 6.61 -18.99
CA GLY A 152 -24.95 7.67 -18.70
C GLY A 152 -25.08 8.07 -17.21
N LYS A 153 -24.27 7.54 -16.31
CA LYS A 153 -24.21 8.04 -14.94
C LYS A 153 -23.40 9.34 -14.86
N SER A 154 -23.80 10.27 -14.00
CA SER A 154 -22.93 11.41 -13.69
C SER A 154 -21.66 10.93 -12.98
N GLU A 155 -20.56 11.65 -13.18
CA GLU A 155 -19.29 11.30 -12.56
C GLU A 155 -19.39 11.26 -11.02
N ALA A 156 -20.13 12.20 -10.43
CA ALA A 156 -20.36 12.23 -8.99
C ALA A 156 -21.12 10.97 -8.51
N ALA A 157 -22.18 10.58 -9.22
CA ALA A 157 -22.93 9.38 -8.89
C ALA A 157 -22.11 8.09 -9.08
N ALA A 158 -21.27 8.02 -10.10
CA ALA A 158 -20.36 6.89 -10.31
C ALA A 158 -19.31 6.78 -9.20
N LYS A 159 -18.72 7.90 -8.79
CA LYS A 159 -17.77 7.96 -7.68
C LYS A 159 -18.41 7.58 -6.35
N GLN A 160 -19.65 8.03 -6.09
CA GLN A 160 -20.36 7.67 -4.86
C GLN A 160 -20.63 6.18 -4.76
N VAL A 161 -21.12 5.54 -5.84
CA VAL A 161 -21.33 4.08 -5.86
C VAL A 161 -20.04 3.32 -5.53
N LEU A 162 -18.91 3.75 -6.10
CA LEU A 162 -17.63 3.10 -5.82
C LEU A 162 -17.11 3.40 -4.43
N TYR A 163 -17.34 4.60 -3.92
CA TYR A 163 -17.01 4.96 -2.55
C TYR A 163 -17.78 4.08 -1.54
N ASP A 164 -19.09 3.92 -1.73
CA ASP A 164 -19.91 3.10 -0.85
C ASP A 164 -19.48 1.61 -0.91
N GLU A 165 -19.12 1.13 -2.09
CA GLU A 165 -18.58 -0.22 -2.27
C GLU A 165 -17.24 -0.43 -1.54
N VAL A 166 -16.35 0.58 -1.61
CA VAL A 166 -15.06 0.58 -0.91
C VAL A 166 -15.28 0.61 0.60
N MET A 167 -16.11 1.54 1.08
CA MET A 167 -16.39 1.68 2.51
C MET A 167 -17.12 0.47 3.09
N GLY A 168 -18.01 -0.16 2.31
CA GLY A 168 -18.64 -1.42 2.69
C GLY A 168 -17.65 -2.56 2.87
N ASN A 169 -16.60 -2.59 2.03
CA ASN A 169 -15.52 -3.57 2.18
C ASN A 169 -14.60 -3.26 3.39
N PHE A 170 -14.36 -2.00 3.71
CA PHE A 170 -13.57 -1.60 4.89
C PHE A 170 -14.35 -1.73 6.20
N GLY A 171 -15.67 -1.58 6.18
CA GLY A 171 -16.52 -1.76 7.35
C GLY A 171 -16.71 -3.20 7.81
N ALA A 172 -16.15 -4.16 7.07
CA ALA A 172 -16.12 -5.59 7.42
C ALA A 172 -14.86 -6.00 8.21
N PHE A 173 -13.99 -5.03 8.58
CA PHE A 173 -12.79 -5.27 9.40
C PHE A 173 -13.06 -5.13 10.90
#